data_230c6fbef5020c4fe4bb8dd68a23e115
#
_entry.id   230c6fbef5020c4fe4bb8dd68a23e115
#
_cell.length_a   1.000
_cell.length_b   1.000
_cell.length_c   1.000
_cell.angle_alpha   90.00
_cell.angle_beta   90.00
_cell.angle_gamma   90.00
#
_symmetry.space_group_name_H-M   'P 1'
#
loop_
_entity.id
_entity.type
_entity.pdbx_description
1 polymer ?
#
loop_
_entity_poly.entity_id
_entity_poly.type
_entity_poly.pdbx_seq_one_letter_code
_entity_poly.pdbx_strand_id
1 'polypeptide(L)'
;LHDLLWNPAFVMAAAQLLDGPVRFWHDQIFYKPAHHGGVVIWHQDYSYWTRTTPVAHISCWIGLDDSTRENGCLHYVPGSHHWPLLPRANFANHMDAILDSLTPEQRAEFKPVAIELKAGECSFHHPMMVHGSYANETPRPRRAVVINAFRDGVVSASDAPMLEGVPPIAVGERMGGQFFPLLFDPATKT
;
A
#
# COMPACT_ATOMS: atom_id res chain seq x y z
N LEU A 1 -11.25 -2.47 13.65
CA LEU A 1 -10.03 -2.46 12.80
C LEU A 1 -8.93 -3.32 13.40
N HIS A 2 -8.64 -3.21 14.70
CA HIS A 2 -7.61 -4.00 15.35
C HIS A 2 -7.74 -5.52 15.04
N ASP A 3 -8.92 -6.07 15.09
CA ASP A 3 -9.14 -7.51 14.86
C ASP A 3 -8.83 -7.94 13.42
N LEU A 4 -8.90 -7.02 12.46
CA LEU A 4 -8.51 -7.29 11.06
C LEU A 4 -7.01 -7.59 10.94
N LEU A 5 -6.17 -7.02 11.79
CA LEU A 5 -4.72 -7.25 11.78
C LEU A 5 -4.36 -8.71 12.05
N TRP A 6 -5.21 -9.40 12.83
CA TRP A 6 -5.01 -10.78 13.25
C TRP A 6 -5.87 -11.77 12.45
N ASN A 7 -6.61 -11.28 11.44
CA ASN A 7 -7.46 -12.14 10.63
C ASN A 7 -6.58 -13.15 9.87
N PRO A 8 -6.83 -14.47 10.01
CA PRO A 8 -6.05 -15.50 9.35
C PRO A 8 -5.96 -15.33 7.82
N ALA A 9 -7.03 -14.89 7.17
CA ALA A 9 -7.02 -14.66 5.72
C ALA A 9 -6.01 -13.58 5.32
N PHE A 10 -5.85 -12.52 6.13
CA PHE A 10 -4.86 -11.47 5.90
C PHE A 10 -3.45 -11.97 6.22
N VAL A 11 -3.20 -12.44 7.44
CA VAL A 11 -1.82 -12.73 7.89
C VAL A 11 -1.19 -13.90 7.14
N MET A 12 -1.97 -14.93 6.78
CA MET A 12 -1.47 -16.07 6.02
C MET A 12 -1.15 -15.70 4.57
N ALA A 13 -2.02 -14.92 3.91
CA ALA A 13 -1.75 -14.42 2.57
C ALA A 13 -0.53 -13.48 2.56
N ALA A 14 -0.44 -12.55 3.52
CA ALA A 14 0.71 -11.67 3.65
C ALA A 14 2.01 -12.45 3.89
N ALA A 15 2.00 -13.48 4.73
CA ALA A 15 3.18 -14.32 4.99
C ALA A 15 3.65 -15.08 3.75
N GLN A 16 2.72 -15.60 2.93
CA GLN A 16 3.06 -16.26 1.66
C GLN A 16 3.66 -15.27 0.67
N LEU A 17 3.07 -14.08 0.53
CA LEU A 17 3.53 -13.07 -0.42
C LEU A 17 4.86 -12.42 0.01
N LEU A 18 5.10 -12.28 1.31
CA LEU A 18 6.35 -11.76 1.87
C LEU A 18 7.43 -12.83 2.05
N ASP A 19 7.09 -14.12 1.90
CA ASP A 19 7.96 -15.27 2.15
C ASP A 19 8.60 -15.20 3.56
N GLY A 20 7.76 -15.08 4.59
CA GLY A 20 8.24 -15.02 5.97
C GLY A 20 7.28 -14.42 7.00
N PRO A 21 7.78 -14.20 8.24
CA PRO A 21 6.99 -13.62 9.31
C PRO A 21 6.54 -12.20 8.99
N VAL A 22 5.32 -11.86 9.43
CA VAL A 22 4.64 -10.61 9.09
C VAL A 22 4.59 -9.69 10.30
N ARG A 23 5.04 -8.46 10.12
CA ARG A 23 4.87 -7.36 11.09
C ARG A 23 3.93 -6.30 10.56
N PHE A 24 3.17 -5.71 11.47
CA PHE A 24 2.36 -4.53 11.19
C PHE A 24 3.27 -3.33 10.88
N TRP A 25 2.90 -2.56 9.85
CA TRP A 25 3.53 -1.29 9.54
C TRP A 25 2.65 -0.12 9.99
N HIS A 26 1.59 0.13 9.31
CA HIS A 26 0.54 1.09 9.66
C HIS A 26 -0.75 0.77 8.89
N ASP A 27 -1.84 1.37 9.29
CA ASP A 27 -3.10 1.30 8.58
C ASP A 27 -3.56 2.70 8.14
N GLN A 28 -4.49 2.72 7.20
CA GLN A 28 -5.10 3.94 6.67
C GLN A 28 -6.56 3.66 6.31
N ILE A 29 -7.39 4.70 6.46
CA ILE A 29 -8.77 4.68 5.95
C ILE A 29 -8.84 5.63 4.76
N PHE A 30 -9.33 5.11 3.65
CA PHE A 30 -9.59 5.89 2.44
C PHE A 30 -11.08 6.11 2.27
N TYR A 31 -11.48 7.35 2.21
CA TYR A 31 -12.86 7.77 2.03
C TYR A 31 -12.99 8.67 0.82
N LYS A 32 -13.77 8.25 -0.16
CA LYS A 32 -14.20 9.09 -1.30
C LYS A 32 -15.68 9.42 -1.12
N PRO A 33 -16.03 10.67 -0.79
CA PRO A 33 -17.42 11.12 -0.74
C PRO A 33 -18.15 10.91 -2.08
N ALA A 34 -19.47 10.90 -2.04
CA ALA A 34 -20.30 10.92 -3.25
C ALA A 34 -19.95 12.13 -4.12
N HIS A 35 -19.90 11.93 -5.44
CA HIS A 35 -19.61 12.98 -6.43
C HIS A 35 -18.33 13.78 -6.14
N HIS A 36 -17.31 13.14 -5.53
CA HIS A 36 -16.07 13.81 -5.14
C HIS A 36 -14.99 13.66 -6.21
N GLY A 37 -14.55 14.79 -6.77
CA GLY A 37 -13.54 14.85 -7.81
C GLY A 37 -12.10 14.55 -7.38
N GLY A 38 -11.84 14.16 -6.11
CA GLY A 38 -10.51 13.85 -5.59
C GLY A 38 -9.97 12.53 -6.13
N VAL A 39 -8.78 12.59 -6.73
CA VAL A 39 -8.02 11.43 -7.19
C VAL A 39 -6.94 11.06 -6.18
N VAL A 40 -6.49 9.80 -6.21
CA VAL A 40 -5.19 9.40 -5.64
C VAL A 40 -4.26 9.23 -6.83
N ILE A 41 -3.30 10.15 -6.97
CA ILE A 41 -2.38 10.19 -8.10
C ILE A 41 -1.55 8.90 -8.19
N TRP A 42 -1.09 8.57 -9.40
CA TRP A 42 -0.21 7.42 -9.61
C TRP A 42 1.06 7.55 -8.78
N HIS A 43 1.40 6.49 -8.02
CA HIS A 43 2.57 6.46 -7.16
C HIS A 43 3.01 5.02 -6.87
N GLN A 44 4.18 4.89 -6.28
CA GLN A 44 4.65 3.69 -5.61
C GLN A 44 4.66 3.97 -4.09
N ASP A 45 4.07 3.11 -3.29
CA ASP A 45 4.03 3.28 -1.82
C ASP A 45 5.42 3.44 -1.22
N TYR A 46 6.38 2.68 -1.71
CA TYR A 46 7.74 2.73 -1.19
C TYR A 46 8.41 4.10 -1.36
N SER A 47 7.93 4.95 -2.26
CA SER A 47 8.43 6.33 -2.38
C SER A 47 8.23 7.14 -1.09
N TYR A 48 7.30 6.71 -0.22
CA TYR A 48 7.02 7.27 1.10
C TYR A 48 7.70 6.50 2.23
N TRP A 49 8.22 5.29 1.98
CA TRP A 49 8.75 4.37 2.99
C TRP A 49 10.27 4.15 2.90
N THR A 50 10.97 5.01 2.20
CA THR A 50 12.44 4.95 1.97
C THR A 50 13.28 5.03 3.25
N ARG A 51 12.65 5.25 4.40
CA ARG A 51 13.29 5.19 5.72
C ARG A 51 13.49 3.76 6.23
N THR A 52 13.08 2.75 5.48
CA THR A 52 13.17 1.33 5.82
C THR A 52 13.88 0.54 4.73
N THR A 53 14.54 -0.55 5.09
CA THR A 53 15.24 -1.44 4.15
C THR A 53 15.31 -2.87 4.70
N PRO A 54 15.31 -3.93 3.85
CA PRO A 54 15.07 -3.94 2.41
C PRO A 54 13.60 -3.62 2.05
N VAL A 55 13.32 -3.52 0.73
CA VAL A 55 11.96 -3.43 0.21
C VAL A 55 11.27 -4.79 0.40
N ALA A 56 10.61 -4.95 1.55
CA ALA A 56 9.93 -6.19 1.91
C ALA A 56 8.59 -5.87 2.59
N HIS A 57 7.82 -4.99 1.96
CA HIS A 57 6.51 -4.54 2.42
C HIS A 57 5.40 -5.06 1.51
N ILE A 58 4.17 -4.98 2.00
CA ILE A 58 2.97 -5.30 1.24
C ILE A 58 1.81 -4.42 1.72
N SER A 59 0.96 -4.01 0.82
CA SER A 59 -0.28 -3.30 1.11
C SER A 59 -1.47 -4.23 0.84
N CYS A 60 -2.37 -4.36 1.81
CA CYS A 60 -3.65 -5.04 1.68
C CYS A 60 -4.77 -3.99 1.67
N TRP A 61 -5.39 -3.77 0.53
CA TRP A 61 -6.51 -2.86 0.37
C TRP A 61 -7.83 -3.64 0.48
N ILE A 62 -8.69 -3.27 1.44
CA ILE A 62 -9.92 -3.97 1.80
C ILE A 62 -11.09 -3.02 1.54
N GLY A 63 -12.01 -3.41 0.65
CA GLY A 63 -13.24 -2.65 0.38
C GLY A 63 -14.22 -2.76 1.55
N LEU A 64 -14.62 -1.63 2.13
CA LEU A 64 -15.74 -1.57 3.07
C LEU A 64 -17.08 -1.35 2.36
N ASP A 65 -17.02 -0.88 1.12
CA ASP A 65 -18.10 -0.79 0.17
C ASP A 65 -17.68 -1.48 -1.13
N ASP A 66 -18.63 -1.80 -2.00
CA ASP A 66 -18.34 -2.21 -3.38
C ASP A 66 -17.49 -1.12 -4.04
N SER A 67 -16.39 -1.51 -4.63
CA SER A 67 -15.43 -0.63 -5.29
C SER A 67 -15.42 -0.91 -6.79
N THR A 68 -15.85 0.08 -7.56
CA THR A 68 -16.00 -0.01 -9.02
C THR A 68 -15.22 1.09 -9.72
N ARG A 69 -15.08 1.02 -11.04
CA ARG A 69 -14.46 2.09 -11.84
C ARG A 69 -15.13 3.44 -11.60
N GLU A 70 -16.45 3.45 -11.52
CA GLU A 70 -17.26 4.66 -11.40
C GLU A 70 -17.11 5.35 -10.04
N ASN A 71 -16.85 4.58 -8.96
CA ASN A 71 -16.66 5.14 -7.62
C ASN A 71 -15.19 5.23 -7.20
N GLY A 72 -14.27 5.06 -8.16
CA GLY A 72 -12.84 5.25 -7.93
C GLY A 72 -12.14 4.05 -7.29
N CYS A 73 -12.34 2.85 -7.83
CA CYS A 73 -11.55 1.67 -7.45
C CYS A 73 -10.05 1.91 -7.69
N LEU A 74 -9.21 1.08 -7.09
CA LEU A 74 -7.78 1.08 -7.42
C LEU A 74 -7.55 0.65 -8.87
N HIS A 75 -6.52 1.22 -9.46
CA HIS A 75 -5.93 0.75 -10.71
C HIS A 75 -4.48 0.43 -10.45
N TYR A 76 -4.02 -0.72 -10.96
CA TYR A 76 -2.62 -1.14 -10.92
C TYR A 76 -2.03 -1.12 -12.33
N VAL A 77 -0.74 -0.82 -12.42
CA VAL A 77 0.04 -1.01 -13.65
C VAL A 77 0.79 -2.34 -13.53
N PRO A 78 0.27 -3.43 -14.11
CA PRO A 78 0.89 -4.75 -13.98
C PRO A 78 2.35 -4.75 -14.42
N GLY A 79 3.23 -5.40 -13.65
CA GLY A 79 4.68 -5.45 -13.94
C GLY A 79 5.48 -4.27 -13.41
N SER A 80 4.85 -3.14 -13.09
CA SER A 80 5.55 -1.91 -12.65
C SER A 80 6.30 -2.05 -11.32
N HIS A 81 6.05 -3.09 -10.53
CA HIS A 81 6.83 -3.38 -9.33
C HIS A 81 8.28 -3.78 -9.62
N HIS A 82 8.61 -4.10 -10.87
CA HIS A 82 9.98 -4.31 -11.35
C HIS A 82 10.68 -3.03 -11.81
N TRP A 83 9.95 -1.93 -11.93
CA TRP A 83 10.56 -0.65 -12.27
C TRP A 83 11.39 -0.11 -11.10
N PRO A 84 12.40 0.73 -11.38
CA PRO A 84 13.10 1.44 -10.33
C PRO A 84 12.14 2.32 -9.54
N LEU A 85 12.56 2.72 -8.34
CA LEU A 85 11.80 3.67 -7.54
C LEU A 85 11.65 4.99 -8.33
N LEU A 86 10.42 5.35 -8.59
CA LEU A 86 10.07 6.59 -9.28
C LEU A 86 10.12 7.77 -8.30
N PRO A 87 10.34 8.99 -8.82
CA PRO A 87 10.28 10.20 -7.99
C PRO A 87 8.93 10.27 -7.27
N ARG A 88 8.97 10.70 -6.01
CA ARG A 88 7.76 10.95 -5.24
C ARG A 88 6.91 11.99 -5.96
N ALA A 89 5.71 11.62 -6.33
CA ALA A 89 4.77 12.55 -6.94
C ALA A 89 4.43 13.65 -5.91
N ASN A 90 4.67 14.90 -6.27
CA ASN A 90 4.13 16.01 -5.50
C ASN A 90 2.61 15.95 -5.62
N PHE A 91 1.89 16.23 -4.54
CA PHE A 91 0.41 16.24 -4.50
C PHE A 91 -0.20 17.33 -5.40
N ALA A 92 0.28 17.45 -6.62
CA ALA A 92 -0.42 18.17 -7.66
C ALA A 92 -1.69 17.37 -7.97
N ASN A 93 -2.85 18.04 -8.04
CA ASN A 93 -4.16 17.46 -8.35
C ASN A 93 -4.25 16.86 -9.78
N HIS A 94 -3.15 16.36 -10.32
CA HIS A 94 -3.04 15.87 -11.67
C HIS A 94 -2.70 14.38 -11.67
N MET A 95 -3.70 13.54 -11.97
CA MET A 95 -3.59 12.08 -11.95
C MET A 95 -2.35 11.57 -12.69
N ASP A 96 -2.04 12.17 -13.84
CA ASP A 96 -1.03 11.69 -14.77
C ASP A 96 0.38 12.31 -14.57
N ALA A 97 0.61 13.04 -13.47
CA ALA A 97 1.90 13.70 -13.21
C ALA A 97 3.11 12.72 -13.22
N ILE A 98 2.90 11.46 -12.88
CA ILE A 98 3.96 10.44 -12.91
C ILE A 98 4.46 10.15 -14.33
N LEU A 99 3.61 10.32 -15.36
CA LEU A 99 3.95 10.00 -16.74
C LEU A 99 5.16 10.78 -17.24
N ASP A 100 5.38 11.99 -16.73
CA ASP A 100 6.52 12.83 -17.13
C ASP A 100 7.87 12.28 -16.65
N SER A 101 7.84 11.42 -15.62
CA SER A 101 9.02 10.76 -15.07
C SER A 101 9.32 9.38 -15.68
N LEU A 102 8.40 8.85 -16.51
CA LEU A 102 8.55 7.52 -17.11
C LEU A 102 9.44 7.56 -18.36
N THR A 103 10.26 6.50 -18.50
CA THR A 103 10.99 6.26 -19.75
C THR A 103 10.02 5.92 -20.89
N PRO A 104 10.44 5.99 -22.17
CA PRO A 104 9.60 5.54 -23.30
C PRO A 104 9.11 4.10 -23.16
N GLU A 105 9.95 3.19 -22.65
CA GLU A 105 9.61 1.77 -22.42
C GLU A 105 8.55 1.64 -21.33
N GLN A 106 8.73 2.32 -20.19
CA GLN A 106 7.75 2.34 -19.10
C GLN A 106 6.41 2.94 -19.55
N ARG A 107 6.44 3.99 -20.39
CA ARG A 107 5.20 4.55 -20.97
C ARG A 107 4.48 3.54 -21.86
N ALA A 108 5.20 2.74 -22.65
CA ALA A 108 4.61 1.71 -23.49
C ALA A 108 3.96 0.58 -22.66
N GLU A 109 4.54 0.28 -21.49
CA GLU A 109 4.03 -0.69 -20.51
C GLU A 109 2.94 -0.14 -19.60
N PHE A 110 2.77 1.17 -19.53
CA PHE A 110 1.78 1.81 -18.66
C PHE A 110 0.36 1.53 -19.14
N LYS A 111 -0.18 0.39 -18.72
CA LYS A 111 -1.54 -0.08 -19.06
C LYS A 111 -2.32 -0.38 -17.78
N PRO A 112 -2.92 0.63 -17.14
CA PRO A 112 -3.63 0.45 -15.88
C PRO A 112 -4.80 -0.52 -16.00
N VAL A 113 -4.92 -1.40 -15.01
CA VAL A 113 -6.02 -2.35 -14.86
C VAL A 113 -6.83 -1.98 -13.62
N ALA A 114 -8.14 -1.82 -13.78
CA ALA A 114 -9.04 -1.57 -12.67
C ALA A 114 -9.21 -2.81 -11.80
N ILE A 115 -9.17 -2.62 -10.49
CA ILE A 115 -9.36 -3.65 -9.47
C ILE A 115 -10.73 -3.40 -8.82
N GLU A 116 -11.76 -3.96 -9.41
CA GLU A 116 -13.10 -3.90 -8.86
C GLU A 116 -13.29 -5.00 -7.81
N LEU A 117 -13.82 -4.61 -6.65
CA LEU A 117 -13.97 -5.48 -5.47
C LEU A 117 -15.36 -5.31 -4.88
N LYS A 118 -15.92 -6.39 -4.38
CA LYS A 118 -17.10 -6.35 -3.51
C LYS A 118 -16.71 -5.95 -2.09
N ALA A 119 -17.66 -5.42 -1.34
CA ALA A 119 -17.45 -5.17 0.09
C ALA A 119 -16.98 -6.44 0.81
N GLY A 120 -15.90 -6.34 1.57
CA GLY A 120 -15.22 -7.44 2.26
C GLY A 120 -14.15 -8.16 1.42
N GLU A 121 -14.08 -7.95 0.11
CA GLU A 121 -12.97 -8.44 -0.69
C GLU A 121 -11.75 -7.54 -0.54
N CYS A 122 -10.57 -8.07 -0.82
CA CYS A 122 -9.31 -7.33 -0.73
C CYS A 122 -8.40 -7.61 -1.93
N SER A 123 -7.46 -6.71 -2.14
CA SER A 123 -6.33 -6.91 -3.05
C SER A 123 -5.02 -6.62 -2.34
N PHE A 124 -3.98 -7.39 -2.69
CA PHE A 124 -2.62 -7.15 -2.22
C PHE A 124 -1.78 -6.55 -3.34
N HIS A 125 -0.90 -5.62 -2.99
CA HIS A 125 0.07 -5.10 -3.95
C HIS A 125 1.44 -4.87 -3.32
N HIS A 126 2.46 -5.07 -4.15
CA HIS A 126 3.85 -4.81 -3.81
C HIS A 126 4.07 -3.30 -3.64
N PRO A 127 4.92 -2.82 -2.71
CA PRO A 127 5.10 -1.40 -2.44
C PRO A 127 5.69 -0.61 -3.62
N MET A 128 6.29 -1.32 -4.59
CA MET A 128 6.78 -0.74 -5.85
C MET A 128 5.75 -0.80 -6.99
N MET A 129 4.55 -1.36 -6.76
CA MET A 129 3.48 -1.36 -7.76
C MET A 129 2.99 0.07 -7.99
N VAL A 130 3.07 0.55 -9.23
CA VAL A 130 2.45 1.83 -9.60
C VAL A 130 0.95 1.67 -9.57
N HIS A 131 0.31 2.49 -8.75
CA HIS A 131 -1.13 2.44 -8.57
C HIS A 131 -1.72 3.82 -8.28
N GLY A 132 -3.03 3.93 -8.45
CA GLY A 132 -3.77 5.15 -8.20
C GLY A 132 -5.27 4.90 -8.23
N SER A 133 -6.07 5.95 -8.01
CA SER A 133 -7.53 5.84 -8.12
C SER A 133 -8.15 7.12 -8.61
N TYR A 134 -9.09 6.99 -9.54
CA TYR A 134 -9.85 8.12 -10.09
C TYR A 134 -10.88 8.66 -9.08
N ALA A 135 -11.56 9.72 -9.46
CA ALA A 135 -12.65 10.31 -8.68
C ALA A 135 -13.81 9.32 -8.44
N ASN A 136 -14.61 9.61 -7.44
CA ASN A 136 -15.91 8.98 -7.25
C ASN A 136 -17.00 9.83 -7.92
N GLU A 137 -17.55 9.34 -9.03
CA GLU A 137 -18.63 10.02 -9.79
C GLU A 137 -20.02 9.57 -9.39
N THR A 138 -20.13 8.60 -8.44
CA THR A 138 -21.40 8.02 -8.02
C THR A 138 -22.05 8.80 -6.87
N PRO A 139 -23.36 8.65 -6.66
CA PRO A 139 -24.07 9.29 -5.54
C PRO A 139 -23.85 8.59 -4.18
N ARG A 140 -22.96 7.60 -4.11
CA ARG A 140 -22.63 6.88 -2.87
C ARG A 140 -21.16 7.04 -2.50
N PRO A 141 -20.81 7.10 -1.22
CA PRO A 141 -19.42 7.12 -0.82
C PRO A 141 -18.74 5.76 -1.10
N ARG A 142 -17.42 5.76 -1.21
CA ARG A 142 -16.60 4.56 -1.26
C ARG A 142 -15.56 4.61 -0.13
N ARG A 143 -15.60 3.62 0.75
CA ARG A 143 -14.72 3.48 1.91
C ARG A 143 -13.85 2.23 1.78
N ALA A 144 -12.63 2.35 2.25
CA ALA A 144 -11.70 1.23 2.30
C ALA A 144 -10.76 1.37 3.50
N VAL A 145 -10.24 0.24 3.96
CA VAL A 145 -9.14 0.16 4.90
C VAL A 145 -7.94 -0.41 4.17
N VAL A 146 -6.77 0.18 4.40
CA VAL A 146 -5.50 -0.41 3.95
C VAL A 146 -4.70 -0.83 5.17
N ILE A 147 -4.27 -2.07 5.20
CA ILE A 147 -3.32 -2.60 6.17
C ILE A 147 -1.99 -2.76 5.45
N ASN A 148 -0.99 -2.03 5.91
CA ASN A 148 0.38 -2.14 5.44
C ASN A 148 1.17 -3.01 6.41
N ALA A 149 1.92 -3.93 5.86
CA ALA A 149 2.75 -4.87 6.61
C ALA A 149 4.13 -5.01 5.98
N PHE A 150 5.06 -5.57 6.71
CA PHE A 150 6.39 -5.90 6.19
C PHE A 150 6.89 -7.23 6.77
N ARG A 151 7.84 -7.86 6.06
CA ARG A 151 8.51 -9.06 6.54
C ARG A 151 9.40 -8.73 7.73
N ASP A 152 9.36 -9.56 8.78
CA ASP A 152 10.30 -9.44 9.90
C ASP A 152 11.75 -9.47 9.39
N GLY A 153 12.59 -8.60 9.95
CA GLY A 153 13.98 -8.39 9.50
C GLY A 153 14.20 -7.10 8.72
N VAL A 154 13.15 -6.37 8.38
CA VAL A 154 13.28 -4.97 7.90
C VAL A 154 13.92 -4.13 9.00
N VAL A 155 14.84 -3.25 8.61
CA VAL A 155 15.59 -2.36 9.50
C VAL A 155 15.34 -0.89 9.16
N SER A 156 15.62 -0.02 10.11
CA SER A 156 15.66 1.42 9.89
C SER A 156 16.78 1.81 8.94
N ALA A 157 16.48 2.68 8.00
CA ALA A 157 17.45 3.31 7.07
C ALA A 157 17.56 4.83 7.29
N SER A 158 17.03 5.36 8.40
CA SER A 158 17.00 6.78 8.71
C SER A 158 16.88 7.02 10.20
N ASP A 159 17.53 8.06 10.72
CA ASP A 159 17.37 8.52 12.10
C ASP A 159 16.09 9.34 12.34
N ALA A 160 15.35 9.65 11.27
CA ALA A 160 14.05 10.33 11.40
C ALA A 160 12.97 9.34 11.88
N PRO A 161 11.96 9.81 12.64
CA PRO A 161 10.83 8.98 13.03
C PRO A 161 10.17 8.33 11.82
N MET A 162 9.82 7.05 11.93
CA MET A 162 9.15 6.29 10.86
C MET A 162 7.74 6.82 10.60
N LEU A 163 7.01 7.06 11.67
CA LEU A 163 5.65 7.55 11.70
C LEU A 163 5.53 8.63 12.79
N GLU A 164 4.55 9.49 12.67
CA GLU A 164 4.24 10.47 13.73
C GLU A 164 3.89 9.73 15.04
N GLY A 165 4.43 10.20 16.15
CA GLY A 165 4.23 9.59 17.46
C GLY A 165 5.03 8.31 17.73
N VAL A 166 5.81 7.83 16.76
CA VAL A 166 6.71 6.69 16.94
C VAL A 166 8.12 7.20 17.23
N PRO A 167 8.78 6.76 18.31
CA PRO A 167 10.18 7.11 18.58
C PRO A 167 11.10 6.72 17.41
N PRO A 168 12.16 7.50 17.15
CA PRO A 168 13.17 7.13 16.16
C PRO A 168 13.77 5.74 16.46
N ILE A 169 14.03 4.98 15.42
CA ILE A 169 14.76 3.71 15.47
C ILE A 169 16.11 3.97 14.81
N ALA A 170 17.20 3.65 15.48
CA ALA A 170 18.53 3.91 14.95
C ALA A 170 18.77 3.18 13.61
N VAL A 171 19.56 3.78 12.73
CA VAL A 171 19.89 3.19 11.44
C VAL A 171 20.52 1.81 11.62
N GLY A 172 20.00 0.81 10.90
CA GLY A 172 20.42 -0.59 11.00
C GLY A 172 19.70 -1.39 12.07
N GLU A 173 18.98 -0.77 13.00
CA GLU A 173 18.20 -1.47 14.00
C GLU A 173 16.90 -2.05 13.41
N ARG A 174 16.49 -3.21 13.92
CA ARG A 174 15.29 -3.93 13.44
C ARG A 174 14.02 -3.17 13.78
N MET A 175 13.14 -3.09 12.81
CA MET A 175 11.78 -2.61 12.99
C MET A 175 10.98 -3.63 13.83
N GLY A 176 10.45 -3.20 14.98
CA GLY A 176 9.75 -4.13 15.87
C GLY A 176 9.16 -3.46 17.11
N GLY A 177 8.93 -4.28 18.16
CA GLY A 177 8.36 -3.81 19.42
C GLY A 177 6.87 -3.48 19.34
N GLN A 178 6.40 -2.63 20.26
CA GLN A 178 4.97 -2.32 20.41
C GLN A 178 4.36 -1.57 19.21
N PHE A 179 5.16 -0.81 18.48
CA PHE A 179 4.68 -0.02 17.33
C PHE A 179 4.62 -0.84 16.04
N PHE A 180 5.45 -1.90 15.95
CA PHE A 180 5.52 -2.79 14.80
C PHE A 180 5.41 -4.24 15.25
N PRO A 181 4.25 -4.63 15.86
CA PRO A 181 4.08 -5.96 16.42
C PRO A 181 4.19 -7.05 15.36
N LEU A 182 4.70 -8.22 15.78
CA LEU A 182 4.67 -9.43 14.99
C LEU A 182 3.22 -9.94 14.94
N LEU A 183 2.64 -10.00 13.75
CA LEU A 183 1.27 -10.45 13.54
C LEU A 183 1.20 -11.96 13.30
N PHE A 184 2.19 -12.50 12.62
CA PHE A 184 2.21 -13.91 12.25
C PHE A 184 3.65 -14.39 11.96
N ASP A 185 3.95 -15.61 12.42
CA ASP A 185 5.19 -16.32 12.08
C ASP A 185 4.84 -17.73 11.57
N PRO A 186 5.08 -18.05 10.29
CA PRO A 186 4.76 -19.36 9.74
C PRO A 186 5.58 -20.51 10.38
N ALA A 187 6.69 -20.19 11.05
CA ALA A 187 7.51 -21.20 11.76
C ALA A 187 6.94 -21.57 13.14
N THR A 188 6.15 -20.69 13.74
CA THR A 188 5.46 -20.99 15.00
C THR A 188 4.12 -21.65 14.69
N LYS A 189 4.07 -22.98 14.80
CA LYS A 189 2.79 -23.71 14.77
C LYS A 189 1.95 -23.25 15.96
N THR A 190 0.89 -22.50 15.73
CA THR A 190 -0.22 -22.36 16.68
C THR A 190 -1.05 -23.64 16.73
#